data_b1e123be6ce9aa8ca3732b2b26f9575b
#
_entry.id   b1e123be6ce9aa8ca3732b2b26f9575b
#
_cell.length_a   1.000
_cell.length_b   1.000
_cell.length_c   1.000
_cell.angle_alpha   90.00
_cell.angle_beta   90.00
_cell.angle_gamma   90.00
#
_symmetry.space_group_name_H-M   'P 1'
#
loop_
_entity.id
_entity.type
_entity.pdbx_description
1 polymer ?
#
loop_
_entity_poly.entity_id
_entity_poly.type
_entity_poly.pdbx_seq_one_letter_code
_entity_poly.pdbx_strand_id
1 'polypeptide(L)'
;EIMNPITEQMGVTFMSGTLVEMKENDSPSLIAGHITKEAAQRFKPYTRPYEFRSVITMPDAVGLVFDPSKGFNASPVIVTDSLCWNELQTTDFLDDKPQYNPETGEKQGIIPTILALDRKVGDKEQRIVITGDADCVSNGEMSKSRNGYSSNNFTVITGTFKWLSYDEYPLDTERINPEDNAVSIGRDARKMVRYGCYALLPLIFAACGITILVRRKRR
;
A
#
# COMPACT_ATOMS: atom_id res chain seq x y z
N GLU A 1 13.37 18.37 5.81
CA GLU A 1 14.49 19.26 5.43
C GLU A 1 15.85 18.53 5.33
N ILE A 2 16.09 17.46 6.10
CA ILE A 2 17.36 16.70 6.07
C ILE A 2 17.67 16.12 4.68
N MET A 3 16.65 15.74 3.93
CA MET A 3 16.78 15.14 2.59
C MET A 3 16.96 16.18 1.48
N ASN A 4 16.58 17.44 1.70
CA ASN A 4 16.64 18.49 0.68
C ASN A 4 18.02 18.61 -0.01
N PRO A 5 19.17 18.58 0.68
CA PRO A 5 20.47 18.69 0.00
C PRO A 5 20.74 17.59 -1.04
N ILE A 6 20.10 16.44 -0.90
CA ILE A 6 20.22 15.33 -1.86
C ILE A 6 19.17 15.49 -2.97
N THR A 7 17.92 15.76 -2.63
CA THR A 7 16.80 15.77 -3.57
C THR A 7 16.76 17.03 -4.43
N GLU A 8 17.29 18.16 -3.95
CA GLU A 8 17.45 19.39 -4.73
C GLU A 8 18.37 19.21 -5.94
N GLN A 9 19.33 18.28 -5.88
CA GLN A 9 20.16 17.94 -7.04
C GLN A 9 19.32 17.30 -8.18
N MET A 10 18.17 16.75 -7.82
CA MET A 10 17.19 16.16 -8.76
C MET A 10 16.02 17.10 -9.04
N GLY A 11 16.04 18.30 -8.49
CA GLY A 11 14.97 19.30 -8.63
C GLY A 11 13.80 19.08 -7.70
N VAL A 12 13.93 18.27 -6.64
CA VAL A 12 12.83 18.01 -5.70
C VAL A 12 13.15 18.61 -4.34
N THR A 13 12.21 19.38 -3.81
CA THR A 13 12.27 19.98 -2.48
C THR A 13 11.09 19.51 -1.65
N PHE A 14 11.33 19.08 -0.43
CA PHE A 14 10.30 18.80 0.54
C PHE A 14 9.75 20.12 1.09
N MET A 15 8.43 20.24 1.11
CA MET A 15 7.76 21.40 1.71
C MET A 15 7.99 21.40 3.22
N SER A 16 8.02 22.59 3.81
CA SER A 16 8.01 22.73 5.27
C SER A 16 6.62 22.39 5.82
N GLY A 17 6.58 21.91 7.07
CA GLY A 17 5.36 21.52 7.78
C GLY A 17 4.86 20.13 7.39
N THR A 18 3.71 19.79 7.94
CA THR A 18 3.02 18.51 7.69
C THR A 18 1.78 18.77 6.86
N LEU A 19 1.49 17.91 5.90
CA LEU A 19 0.25 18.01 5.14
C LEU A 19 -0.92 17.64 6.03
N VAL A 20 -1.97 18.44 5.96
CA VAL A 20 -3.22 18.23 6.70
C VAL A 20 -4.44 18.36 5.81
N GLU A 21 -5.46 17.61 6.15
CA GLU A 21 -6.76 17.63 5.50
C GLU A 21 -7.84 17.42 6.56
N MET A 22 -8.79 18.34 6.62
CA MET A 22 -9.88 18.24 7.62
C MET A 22 -10.90 17.19 7.23
N LYS A 23 -11.00 16.14 8.05
CA LYS A 23 -11.96 15.04 7.92
C LYS A 23 -12.68 14.82 9.24
N GLU A 24 -13.92 14.35 9.18
CA GLU A 24 -14.76 14.25 10.39
C GLU A 24 -14.29 13.20 11.39
N ASN A 25 -13.66 12.11 10.93
CA ASN A 25 -13.40 10.94 11.78
C ASN A 25 -11.94 10.46 11.78
N ASP A 26 -11.03 11.20 11.15
CA ASP A 26 -9.62 10.84 11.03
C ASP A 26 -8.72 11.94 11.58
N SER A 27 -7.46 11.59 11.90
CA SER A 27 -6.45 12.59 12.20
C SER A 27 -6.28 13.55 11.03
N PRO A 28 -6.21 14.85 11.25
CA PRO A 28 -5.93 15.81 10.18
C PRO A 28 -4.66 15.51 9.39
N SER A 29 -3.63 14.95 10.03
CA SER A 29 -2.36 14.58 9.41
C SER A 29 -2.40 13.26 8.63
N LEU A 30 -3.53 12.54 8.63
CA LEU A 30 -3.71 11.37 7.78
C LEU A 30 -4.15 11.79 6.38
N ILE A 31 -3.24 11.78 5.44
CA ILE A 31 -3.55 12.08 4.04
C ILE A 31 -4.08 10.84 3.33
N ALA A 32 -5.20 11.01 2.62
CA ALA A 32 -5.74 10.03 1.69
C ALA A 32 -5.39 10.46 0.25
N GLY A 33 -4.20 10.10 -0.18
CA GLY A 33 -3.69 10.48 -1.50
C GLY A 33 -4.33 9.69 -2.64
N HIS A 34 -4.42 10.33 -3.80
CA HIS A 34 -5.00 9.77 -5.02
C HIS A 34 -3.93 9.52 -6.09
N ILE A 35 -4.00 8.37 -6.74
CA ILE A 35 -3.13 8.09 -7.87
C ILE A 35 -3.53 8.97 -9.08
N THR A 36 -2.54 9.57 -9.75
CA THR A 36 -2.79 10.34 -10.98
C THR A 36 -3.12 9.42 -12.15
N LYS A 37 -3.80 9.94 -13.18
CA LYS A 37 -4.11 9.17 -14.39
C LYS A 37 -2.85 8.70 -15.12
N GLU A 38 -1.82 9.54 -15.18
CA GLU A 38 -0.54 9.23 -15.81
C GLU A 38 0.19 8.12 -15.05
N ALA A 39 0.22 8.19 -13.72
CA ALA A 39 0.82 7.15 -12.90
C ALA A 39 0.04 5.84 -13.00
N ALA A 40 -1.29 5.87 -13.01
CA ALA A 40 -2.10 4.68 -13.20
C ALA A 40 -1.84 3.99 -14.54
N GLN A 41 -1.48 4.75 -15.59
CA GLN A 41 -1.07 4.18 -16.87
C GLN A 41 0.36 3.65 -16.84
N ARG A 42 1.29 4.37 -16.21
CA ARG A 42 2.71 4.03 -16.12
C ARG A 42 2.96 2.78 -15.28
N PHE A 43 2.23 2.60 -14.19
CA PHE A 43 2.39 1.49 -13.25
C PHE A 43 1.40 0.33 -13.48
N LYS A 44 0.83 0.20 -14.68
CA LYS A 44 0.03 -0.97 -15.06
C LYS A 44 0.88 -2.25 -14.96
N PRO A 45 0.30 -3.39 -14.58
CA PRO A 45 -1.11 -3.69 -14.27
C PRO A 45 -1.45 -3.63 -12.78
N TYR A 46 -0.56 -3.16 -11.91
CA TYR A 46 -0.70 -3.23 -10.46
C TYR A 46 -1.62 -2.17 -9.87
N THR A 47 -1.86 -1.09 -10.62
CA THR A 47 -2.82 -0.09 -10.18
C THR A 47 -4.17 -0.41 -10.79
N ARG A 48 -5.10 -0.86 -9.96
CA ARG A 48 -6.50 -0.89 -10.37
C ARG A 48 -6.91 0.55 -10.74
N PRO A 49 -7.48 0.76 -11.93
CA PRO A 49 -7.91 2.09 -12.29
C PRO A 49 -8.98 2.54 -11.31
N TYR A 50 -8.74 3.69 -10.70
CA TYR A 50 -9.69 4.59 -10.09
C TYR A 50 -10.99 3.94 -9.56
N GLU A 51 -10.92 3.13 -8.53
CA GLU A 51 -12.09 2.87 -7.72
C GLU A 51 -12.26 4.06 -6.77
N PHE A 52 -13.37 4.73 -6.80
CA PHE A 52 -13.73 5.97 -6.09
C PHE A 52 -13.41 6.00 -4.57
N ARG A 53 -13.04 4.88 -3.98
CA ARG A 53 -12.66 4.75 -2.57
C ARG A 53 -11.25 4.19 -2.36
N SER A 54 -10.48 4.05 -3.42
CA SER A 54 -9.14 3.49 -3.34
C SER A 54 -8.14 4.62 -3.19
N VAL A 55 -7.53 4.71 -2.02
CA VAL A 55 -6.59 5.78 -1.66
C VAL A 55 -5.26 5.20 -1.19
N ILE A 56 -4.24 6.02 -1.21
CA ILE A 56 -2.97 5.74 -0.56
C ILE A 56 -2.98 6.49 0.76
N THR A 57 -2.92 5.75 1.85
CA THR A 57 -2.89 6.35 3.19
C THR A 57 -1.46 6.71 3.56
N MET A 58 -1.25 7.96 3.93
CA MET A 58 0.04 8.57 4.20
C MET A 58 -0.05 9.38 5.50
N PRO A 59 0.28 8.80 6.66
CA PRO A 59 0.29 9.51 7.93
C PRO A 59 1.49 10.48 7.98
N ASP A 60 1.24 11.69 8.46
CA ASP A 60 2.25 12.75 8.67
C ASP A 60 3.10 13.07 7.42
N ALA A 61 2.49 12.97 6.25
CA ALA A 61 3.14 13.22 4.97
C ALA A 61 3.58 14.67 4.81
N VAL A 62 4.62 14.88 4.02
CA VAL A 62 5.04 16.20 3.55
C VAL A 62 4.84 16.33 2.04
N GLY A 63 4.59 17.55 1.58
CA GLY A 63 4.44 17.86 0.17
C GLY A 63 5.78 17.89 -0.56
N LEU A 64 5.73 17.67 -1.87
CA LEU A 64 6.88 17.72 -2.75
C LEU A 64 6.70 18.81 -3.80
N VAL A 65 7.75 19.61 -4.01
CA VAL A 65 7.83 20.63 -5.07
C VAL A 65 8.90 20.21 -6.06
N PHE A 66 8.61 20.37 -7.35
CA PHE A 66 9.53 19.98 -8.42
C PHE A 66 9.96 21.18 -9.26
N ASP A 67 11.28 21.28 -9.49
CA ASP A 67 11.93 22.23 -10.40
C ASP A 67 12.53 21.47 -11.61
N PRO A 68 12.01 21.69 -12.82
CA PRO A 68 12.48 20.99 -14.02
C PRO A 68 13.90 21.41 -14.47
N SER A 69 14.48 22.46 -13.90
CA SER A 69 15.80 23.00 -14.29
C SER A 69 16.95 21.99 -14.11
N LYS A 70 16.75 20.92 -13.34
CA LYS A 70 17.78 19.90 -13.03
C LYS A 70 17.83 18.74 -14.03
N GLY A 71 17.09 18.86 -15.13
CA GLY A 71 17.17 17.91 -16.24
C GLY A 71 16.46 16.56 -16.02
N PHE A 72 15.62 16.46 -15.00
CA PHE A 72 14.68 15.36 -14.83
C PHE A 72 13.31 15.73 -15.35
N ASN A 73 12.59 14.73 -15.84
CA ASN A 73 11.14 14.79 -16.01
C ASN A 73 10.51 14.27 -14.72
N ALA A 74 9.50 14.96 -14.21
CA ALA A 74 8.76 14.50 -13.04
C ALA A 74 7.30 14.22 -13.40
N SER A 75 6.80 13.10 -12.89
CA SER A 75 5.39 12.75 -12.96
C SER A 75 4.86 12.56 -11.54
N PRO A 76 3.85 13.33 -11.10
CA PRO A 76 3.19 13.07 -9.84
C PRO A 76 2.54 11.69 -9.85
N VAL A 77 2.88 10.87 -8.87
CA VAL A 77 2.30 9.52 -8.71
C VAL A 77 1.08 9.59 -7.82
N ILE A 78 1.26 10.17 -6.64
CA ILE A 78 0.20 10.41 -5.67
C ILE A 78 0.11 11.90 -5.41
N VAL A 79 -1.12 12.38 -5.35
CA VAL A 79 -1.47 13.76 -5.04
C VAL A 79 -2.54 13.80 -3.96
N THR A 80 -2.59 14.90 -3.22
CA THR A 80 -3.63 15.15 -2.20
C THR A 80 -4.94 15.60 -2.83
N ASP A 81 -5.96 15.77 -1.99
CA ASP A 81 -7.16 16.51 -2.36
C ASP A 81 -6.88 18.02 -2.43
N SER A 82 -7.76 18.76 -3.07
CA SER A 82 -7.67 20.22 -3.27
C SER A 82 -7.77 21.05 -1.98
N LEU A 83 -8.33 20.49 -0.93
CA LEU A 83 -8.47 21.15 0.37
C LEU A 83 -7.30 20.88 1.33
N CYS A 84 -6.32 20.10 0.91
CA CYS A 84 -5.11 19.82 1.67
C CYS A 84 -4.17 21.05 1.66
N TRP A 85 -3.46 21.29 2.79
CA TRP A 85 -2.42 22.32 2.88
C TRP A 85 -1.23 21.82 3.71
N ASN A 86 -0.11 22.52 3.62
CA ASN A 86 1.04 22.28 4.51
C ASN A 86 0.89 23.12 5.76
N GLU A 87 0.60 22.51 6.89
CA GLU A 87 0.44 23.15 8.20
C GLU A 87 1.82 23.48 8.79
N LEU A 88 2.01 24.75 9.15
CA LEU A 88 3.30 25.27 9.67
C LEU A 88 3.26 25.61 11.16
N GLN A 89 2.08 25.77 11.74
CA GLN A 89 1.90 26.28 13.10
C GLN A 89 1.52 25.17 14.09
N THR A 90 0.61 24.29 13.67
CA THR A 90 0.11 23.20 14.51
C THR A 90 1.00 21.98 14.37
N THR A 91 1.51 21.46 15.49
CA THR A 91 2.34 20.24 15.54
C THR A 91 1.68 19.10 16.31
N ASP A 92 0.68 19.39 17.13
CA ASP A 92 -0.12 18.41 17.85
C ASP A 92 -1.54 18.36 17.29
N PHE A 93 -1.82 17.32 16.49
CA PHE A 93 -3.11 17.12 15.84
C PHE A 93 -4.11 16.33 16.70
N LEU A 94 -3.76 15.95 17.92
CA LEU A 94 -4.67 15.26 18.84
C LEU A 94 -5.61 16.25 19.53
N ASP A 95 -5.06 17.35 20.00
CA ASP A 95 -5.80 18.33 20.79
C ASP A 95 -6.14 19.59 19.98
N ASP A 96 -5.29 19.97 19.03
CA ASP A 96 -5.45 21.18 18.22
C ASP A 96 -6.04 20.88 16.84
N LYS A 97 -7.00 21.70 16.43
CA LYS A 97 -7.55 21.67 15.07
C LYS A 97 -6.78 22.65 14.20
N PRO A 98 -6.00 22.18 13.22
CA PRO A 98 -5.27 23.04 12.31
C PRO A 98 -6.25 23.90 11.49
N GLN A 99 -5.85 25.12 11.16
CA GLN A 99 -6.61 26.05 10.34
C GLN A 99 -5.70 26.64 9.29
N TYR A 100 -6.13 26.55 8.02
CA TYR A 100 -5.38 27.12 6.92
C TYR A 100 -5.14 28.63 7.10
N ASN A 101 -3.87 29.05 7.10
CA ASN A 101 -3.45 30.43 7.25
C ASN A 101 -2.43 30.81 6.15
N PRO A 102 -2.87 31.45 5.06
CA PRO A 102 -1.98 31.80 3.95
C PRO A 102 -0.92 32.85 4.34
N GLU A 103 -1.16 33.64 5.40
CA GLU A 103 -0.22 34.68 5.86
C GLU A 103 1.08 34.09 6.43
N THR A 104 1.06 32.85 6.90
CA THR A 104 2.23 32.13 7.42
C THR A 104 3.08 31.49 6.32
N GLY A 105 2.62 31.53 5.08
CA GLY A 105 3.27 30.88 3.94
C GLY A 105 2.75 29.48 3.64
N GLU A 106 1.68 29.07 4.27
CA GLU A 106 0.96 27.84 3.96
C GLU A 106 0.36 27.89 2.56
N LYS A 107 0.37 26.74 1.91
CA LYS A 107 -0.13 26.57 0.54
C LYS A 107 -1.21 25.49 0.53
N GLN A 108 -2.40 25.85 0.10
CA GLN A 108 -3.52 24.92 -0.07
C GLN A 108 -3.68 24.53 -1.53
N GLY A 109 -3.99 23.26 -1.78
CA GLY A 109 -4.28 22.76 -3.12
C GLY A 109 -3.93 21.29 -3.30
N ILE A 110 -3.91 20.88 -4.57
CA ILE A 110 -3.48 19.53 -4.95
C ILE A 110 -1.95 19.50 -4.87
N ILE A 111 -1.42 18.79 -3.89
CA ILE A 111 0.01 18.75 -3.57
C ILE A 111 0.54 17.34 -3.88
N PRO A 112 1.61 17.20 -4.67
CA PRO A 112 2.26 15.91 -4.87
C PRO A 112 2.89 15.39 -3.56
N THR A 113 2.68 14.11 -3.27
CA THR A 113 3.28 13.42 -2.13
C THR A 113 4.23 12.30 -2.56
N ILE A 114 4.06 11.78 -3.80
CA ILE A 114 5.01 10.87 -4.43
C ILE A 114 5.28 11.36 -5.85
N LEU A 115 6.57 11.48 -6.20
CA LEU A 115 7.04 11.85 -7.53
C LEU A 115 7.86 10.72 -8.15
N ALA A 116 7.58 10.38 -9.39
CA ALA A 116 8.44 9.55 -10.23
C ALA A 116 9.26 10.44 -11.15
N LEU A 117 10.57 10.32 -11.08
CA LEU A 117 11.53 11.08 -11.88
C LEU A 117 12.18 10.15 -12.90
N ASP A 118 12.33 10.62 -14.11
CA ASP A 118 13.11 9.95 -15.13
C ASP A 118 13.99 10.93 -15.93
N ARG A 119 15.12 10.44 -16.41
CA ARG A 119 15.96 11.13 -17.41
C ARG A 119 16.77 10.14 -18.22
N LYS A 120 17.12 10.50 -19.44
CA LYS A 120 18.06 9.74 -20.26
C LYS A 120 19.51 10.11 -19.89
N VAL A 121 20.36 9.11 -19.71
CA VAL A 121 21.80 9.26 -19.48
C VAL A 121 22.52 8.31 -20.48
N GLY A 122 22.94 8.84 -21.62
CA GLY A 122 23.43 8.03 -22.73
C GLY A 122 22.32 7.14 -23.29
N ASP A 123 22.59 5.85 -23.40
CA ASP A 123 21.62 4.85 -23.88
C ASP A 123 20.72 4.27 -22.77
N LYS A 124 20.90 4.73 -21.53
CA LYS A 124 20.15 4.25 -20.37
C LYS A 124 19.19 5.32 -19.88
N GLU A 125 18.13 4.87 -19.22
CA GLU A 125 17.19 5.71 -18.50
C GLU A 125 17.48 5.60 -16.99
N GLN A 126 17.59 6.73 -16.32
CA GLN A 126 17.66 6.76 -14.86
C GLN A 126 16.25 6.98 -14.32
N ARG A 127 15.84 6.16 -13.33
CA ARG A 127 14.52 6.24 -12.68
C ARG A 127 14.68 6.38 -11.19
N ILE A 128 13.93 7.31 -10.60
CA ILE A 128 13.96 7.61 -9.17
C ILE A 128 12.52 7.82 -8.72
N VAL A 129 12.20 7.37 -7.51
CA VAL A 129 10.93 7.71 -6.85
C VAL A 129 11.24 8.39 -5.54
N ILE A 130 10.58 9.51 -5.29
CA ILE A 130 10.69 10.27 -4.04
C ILE A 130 9.31 10.30 -3.41
N THR A 131 9.24 9.92 -2.14
CA THR A 131 8.02 9.96 -1.34
C THR A 131 8.14 10.95 -0.20
N GLY A 132 7.06 11.69 0.06
CA GLY A 132 6.91 12.60 1.20
C GLY A 132 6.53 11.91 2.51
N ASP A 133 6.36 10.59 2.50
CA ASP A 133 6.05 9.79 3.67
C ASP A 133 6.73 8.42 3.55
N ALA A 134 7.43 8.00 4.59
CA ALA A 134 8.05 6.68 4.67
C ALA A 134 7.10 5.62 5.23
N ASP A 135 6.13 6.02 6.03
CA ASP A 135 5.22 5.09 6.70
C ASP A 135 4.22 4.46 5.74
N CYS A 136 3.91 5.11 4.63
CA CYS A 136 3.03 4.55 3.60
C CYS A 136 3.53 3.23 2.99
N VAL A 137 4.85 2.95 3.09
CA VAL A 137 5.48 1.69 2.62
C VAL A 137 5.71 0.70 3.77
N SER A 138 5.36 1.05 5.01
CA SER A 138 5.54 0.18 6.17
C SER A 138 4.53 -0.98 6.17
N ASN A 139 4.95 -2.12 6.72
CA ASN A 139 4.04 -3.25 6.94
C ASN A 139 2.86 -2.87 7.84
N GLY A 140 3.09 -1.95 8.79
CA GLY A 140 2.06 -1.46 9.69
C GLY A 140 0.95 -0.72 8.95
N GLU A 141 1.30 0.20 8.06
CA GLU A 141 0.30 0.95 7.30
C GLU A 141 -0.34 0.11 6.20
N MET A 142 0.44 -0.70 5.47
CA MET A 142 -0.09 -1.58 4.41
C MET A 142 -1.08 -2.63 4.92
N SER A 143 -0.97 -3.06 6.19
CA SER A 143 -1.88 -4.04 6.81
C SER A 143 -3.04 -3.40 7.58
N LYS A 144 -3.04 -2.07 7.75
CA LYS A 144 -4.01 -1.35 8.57
C LYS A 144 -5.35 -1.23 7.84
N SER A 145 -6.40 -1.76 8.46
CA SER A 145 -7.77 -1.53 8.00
C SER A 145 -8.26 -0.18 8.50
N ARG A 146 -8.74 0.66 7.60
CA ARG A 146 -9.31 1.97 7.91
C ARG A 146 -10.77 2.03 7.51
N ASN A 147 -11.60 2.58 8.39
CA ASN A 147 -13.03 2.73 8.11
C ASN A 147 -13.24 3.76 6.98
N GLY A 148 -13.97 3.38 5.96
CA GLY A 148 -14.32 4.28 4.85
C GLY A 148 -13.33 4.34 3.69
N TYR A 149 -12.12 3.74 3.82
CA TYR A 149 -11.12 3.71 2.77
C TYR A 149 -10.75 2.29 2.37
N SER A 150 -10.49 2.10 1.07
CA SER A 150 -9.80 0.93 0.55
C SER A 150 -8.34 1.34 0.30
N SER A 151 -7.43 0.96 1.20
CA SER A 151 -6.00 1.26 1.04
C SER A 151 -5.40 0.48 -0.11
N ASN A 152 -4.74 1.19 -1.01
CA ASN A 152 -4.02 0.65 -2.17
C ASN A 152 -2.50 0.75 -2.03
N ASN A 153 -2.00 1.01 -0.84
CA ASN A 153 -0.58 1.22 -0.60
C ASN A 153 0.27 0.10 -1.20
N PHE A 154 -0.07 -1.16 -0.90
CA PHE A 154 0.67 -2.31 -1.42
C PHE A 154 0.74 -2.34 -2.95
N THR A 155 -0.38 -2.05 -3.62
CA THR A 155 -0.47 -2.08 -5.09
C THR A 155 0.39 -1.00 -5.74
N VAL A 156 0.33 0.23 -5.22
CA VAL A 156 1.12 1.35 -5.76
C VAL A 156 2.60 1.14 -5.52
N ILE A 157 2.98 0.67 -4.34
CA ILE A 157 4.38 0.40 -4.00
C ILE A 157 4.94 -0.71 -4.86
N THR A 158 4.20 -1.80 -5.05
CA THR A 158 4.60 -2.90 -5.94
C THR A 158 4.76 -2.42 -7.39
N GLY A 159 3.82 -1.61 -7.88
CA GLY A 159 3.92 -0.97 -9.20
C GLY A 159 5.14 -0.05 -9.34
N THR A 160 5.47 0.68 -8.28
CA THR A 160 6.66 1.53 -8.21
C THR A 160 7.94 0.71 -8.31
N PHE A 161 8.08 -0.37 -7.55
CA PHE A 161 9.24 -1.27 -7.63
C PHE A 161 9.38 -1.92 -9.01
N LYS A 162 8.25 -2.34 -9.60
CA LYS A 162 8.24 -2.86 -10.96
C LYS A 162 8.75 -1.84 -11.97
N TRP A 163 8.27 -0.61 -11.89
CA TRP A 163 8.74 0.46 -12.78
C TRP A 163 10.22 0.75 -12.57
N LEU A 164 10.70 0.83 -11.32
CA LEU A 164 12.12 1.08 -11.00
C LEU A 164 13.04 -0.02 -11.54
N SER A 165 12.58 -1.26 -11.58
CA SER A 165 13.34 -2.43 -12.05
C SER A 165 13.15 -2.74 -13.53
N TYR A 166 12.55 -1.86 -14.32
CA TYR A 166 12.29 -2.07 -15.76
C TYR A 166 11.43 -3.31 -16.05
N ASP A 167 10.44 -3.55 -15.20
CA ASP A 167 9.55 -4.73 -15.24
C ASP A 167 10.21 -6.07 -14.87
N GLU A 168 11.46 -6.07 -14.41
CA GLU A 168 12.13 -7.30 -13.94
C GLU A 168 11.66 -7.73 -12.54
N TYR A 169 11.12 -6.81 -11.73
CA TYR A 169 10.61 -7.09 -10.39
C TYR A 169 9.16 -6.60 -10.22
N PRO A 170 8.31 -7.28 -9.46
CA PRO A 170 8.57 -8.59 -8.86
C PRO A 170 8.77 -9.63 -9.95
N LEU A 171 9.70 -10.56 -9.73
CA LEU A 171 9.83 -11.73 -10.60
C LEU A 171 8.43 -12.34 -10.74
N ASP A 172 8.03 -12.66 -11.97
CA ASP A 172 6.77 -13.32 -12.24
C ASP A 172 6.78 -14.70 -11.57
N THR A 173 6.37 -14.68 -10.31
CA THR A 173 6.10 -15.90 -9.55
C THR A 173 4.63 -16.24 -9.73
N GLU A 174 4.12 -16.28 -10.94
CA GLU A 174 2.93 -17.06 -11.20
C GLU A 174 3.29 -18.50 -10.79
N ARG A 175 3.15 -18.77 -9.52
CA ARG A 175 3.06 -20.15 -9.05
C ARG A 175 1.94 -20.74 -9.88
N ILE A 176 2.32 -21.60 -10.82
CA ILE A 176 1.39 -22.55 -11.38
C ILE A 176 0.68 -23.13 -10.16
N ASN A 177 -0.58 -22.75 -9.95
CA ASN A 177 -1.36 -23.32 -8.87
C ASN A 177 -1.21 -24.82 -8.99
N PRO A 178 -0.59 -25.51 -8.04
CA PRO A 178 -0.48 -26.94 -8.13
C PRO A 178 -1.90 -27.45 -8.31
N GLU A 179 -2.12 -28.25 -9.35
CA GLU A 179 -3.43 -28.82 -9.71
C GLU A 179 -4.13 -29.49 -8.53
N ASP A 180 -3.37 -29.76 -7.48
CA ASP A 180 -3.75 -30.45 -6.26
C ASP A 180 -4.42 -29.58 -5.17
N ASN A 181 -4.53 -28.26 -5.35
CA ASN A 181 -5.11 -27.38 -4.32
C ASN A 181 -6.62 -27.22 -4.39
N ALA A 182 -7.28 -27.74 -5.42
CA ALA A 182 -8.72 -27.65 -5.54
C ALA A 182 -9.36 -29.01 -5.26
N VAL A 183 -9.63 -29.30 -3.98
CA VAL A 183 -10.56 -30.39 -3.63
C VAL A 183 -11.94 -29.96 -4.08
N SER A 184 -12.29 -30.26 -5.32
CA SER A 184 -13.59 -29.97 -5.93
C SER A 184 -14.64 -31.00 -5.47
N ILE A 185 -14.87 -31.03 -4.15
CA ILE A 185 -15.92 -31.88 -3.57
C ILE A 185 -17.20 -31.05 -3.46
N GLY A 186 -18.29 -31.51 -4.07
CA GLY A 186 -19.62 -30.91 -3.94
C GLY A 186 -20.04 -30.79 -2.46
N ARG A 187 -20.99 -29.89 -2.18
CA ARG A 187 -21.44 -29.61 -0.80
C ARG A 187 -21.86 -30.85 -0.02
N ASP A 188 -22.51 -31.80 -0.67
CA ASP A 188 -23.00 -33.04 -0.02
C ASP A 188 -21.87 -34.06 0.21
N ALA A 189 -20.91 -34.13 -0.71
CA ALA A 189 -19.72 -34.95 -0.53
C ALA A 189 -18.79 -34.42 0.60
N ARG A 190 -18.75 -33.09 0.84
CA ARG A 190 -18.04 -32.54 2.00
C ARG A 190 -18.61 -33.03 3.33
N LYS A 191 -19.93 -33.16 3.44
CA LYS A 191 -20.58 -33.70 4.64
C LYS A 191 -20.18 -35.15 4.85
N MET A 192 -20.23 -35.96 3.78
CA MET A 192 -19.80 -37.38 3.83
C MET A 192 -18.35 -37.54 4.27
N VAL A 193 -17.43 -36.80 3.68
CA VAL A 193 -16.00 -36.82 4.07
C VAL A 193 -15.83 -36.39 5.53
N ARG A 194 -16.53 -35.35 5.94
CA ARG A 194 -16.52 -34.86 7.32
C ARG A 194 -16.97 -35.90 8.31
N TYR A 195 -18.12 -36.54 8.06
CA TYR A 195 -18.64 -37.60 8.91
C TYR A 195 -17.74 -38.85 8.86
N GLY A 196 -17.20 -39.21 7.71
CA GLY A 196 -16.23 -40.28 7.56
C GLY A 196 -14.99 -40.09 8.43
N CYS A 197 -14.41 -38.89 8.38
CA CYS A 197 -13.20 -38.61 9.16
C CYS A 197 -13.49 -38.49 10.67
N TYR A 198 -14.59 -37.86 11.07
CA TYR A 198 -14.87 -37.61 12.49
C TYR A 198 -15.59 -38.80 13.21
N ALA A 199 -16.30 -39.64 12.52
CA ALA A 199 -17.02 -40.76 13.12
C ALA A 199 -16.43 -42.13 12.75
N LEU A 200 -16.28 -42.42 11.47
CA LEU A 200 -15.86 -43.75 10.99
C LEU A 200 -14.41 -44.06 11.42
N LEU A 201 -13.52 -43.11 11.26
CA LEU A 201 -12.09 -43.33 11.56
C LEU A 201 -11.83 -43.57 13.06
N PRO A 202 -12.40 -42.79 14.00
CA PRO A 202 -12.31 -43.11 15.44
C PRO A 202 -12.97 -44.41 15.82
N LEU A 203 -14.09 -44.78 15.20
CA LEU A 203 -14.77 -46.06 15.43
C LEU A 203 -13.91 -47.25 15.04
N ILE A 204 -13.22 -47.18 13.90
CA ILE A 204 -12.30 -48.24 13.47
C ILE A 204 -11.15 -48.38 14.48
N PHE A 205 -10.56 -47.29 14.93
CA PHE A 205 -9.48 -47.33 15.94
C PHE A 205 -9.97 -47.87 17.28
N ALA A 206 -11.19 -47.50 17.72
CA ALA A 206 -11.80 -48.03 18.93
C ALA A 206 -12.06 -49.54 18.82
N ALA A 207 -12.61 -50.01 17.69
CA ALA A 207 -12.87 -51.45 17.45
C ALA A 207 -11.55 -52.23 17.44
N CYS A 208 -10.48 -51.73 16.80
CA CYS A 208 -9.17 -52.36 16.83
C CYS A 208 -8.62 -52.41 18.25
N GLY A 209 -8.70 -51.32 19.01
CA GLY A 209 -8.27 -51.28 20.41
C GLY A 209 -9.00 -52.24 21.31
N ILE A 210 -10.35 -52.35 21.19
CA ILE A 210 -11.14 -53.31 21.94
C ILE A 210 -10.75 -54.75 21.57
N THR A 211 -10.57 -55.02 20.28
CA THR A 211 -10.17 -56.34 19.81
C THR A 211 -8.82 -56.78 20.40
N ILE A 212 -7.86 -55.88 20.43
CA ILE A 212 -6.54 -56.11 21.03
C ILE A 212 -6.67 -56.37 22.54
N LEU A 213 -7.44 -55.57 23.26
CA LEU A 213 -7.68 -55.72 24.69
C LEU A 213 -8.35 -57.07 25.02
N VAL A 214 -9.39 -57.47 24.26
CA VAL A 214 -10.07 -58.76 24.47
C VAL A 214 -9.14 -59.95 24.19
N ARG A 215 -8.32 -59.89 23.13
CA ARG A 215 -7.32 -60.94 22.84
C ARG A 215 -6.27 -61.02 23.94
N ARG A 216 -5.85 -59.91 24.48
CA ARG A 216 -4.84 -59.88 25.58
C ARG A 216 -5.39 -60.45 26.88
N LYS A 217 -6.69 -60.25 27.17
CA LYS A 217 -7.35 -60.73 28.38
C LYS A 217 -7.69 -62.23 28.31
N ARG A 218 -7.75 -62.82 27.10
CA ARG A 218 -7.98 -64.24 26.88
C ARG A 218 -6.73 -65.13 26.81
N ARG A 219 -5.56 -64.51 26.85
CA ARG A 219 -4.23 -65.15 27.06
C ARG A 219 -3.86 -65.03 28.53
#